data_e4b35f4aa7fe1eb8a7066029251d53c3
#
_entry.id   e4b35f4aa7fe1eb8a7066029251d53c3
#
_cell.length_a   1.000
_cell.length_b   1.000
_cell.length_c   1.000
_cell.angle_alpha   90.00
_cell.angle_beta   90.00
_cell.angle_gamma   90.00
#
_symmetry.space_group_name_H-M   'P 1'
#
loop_
_entity.id
_entity.type
_entity.pdbx_description
1 polymer ?
#
loop_
_entity_poly.entity_id
_entity_poly.type
_entity_poly.pdbx_seq_one_letter_code
_entity_poly.pdbx_strand_id
1 'polypeptide(L)'
;MKTNYKKNPRTLLGYLLAFAMVFFSTSSVIAEDLNITVGGGSYPSEVSWEIIDGAGVSLTGLQVVGTWSGNIPSGCYSMEMYDSYGDGWNGNTYSIVDSATGQIYATGGLTAGAYGSDNVCWGVTGGCTDPAATNYDPLAAFDDGSCTYSSCTTLYLDMVDSYGDGWNGNLFTLTNSVGAVSFSAGAGFTTGTNASDSVCLPDDCYTVACGGGSYPGEVSWTLT
;
A
#
# COMPACT_ATOMS: atom_id res chain seq x y z
N MET A 1 75.75 -30.64 5.90
CA MET A 1 74.53 -30.06 6.46
C MET A 1 73.74 -29.41 5.35
N LYS A 2 72.66 -30.05 4.91
CA LYS A 2 71.73 -29.50 3.89
C LYS A 2 70.48 -29.00 4.58
N THR A 3 70.25 -27.67 4.61
CA THR A 3 69.06 -27.06 5.12
C THR A 3 68.01 -26.96 4.02
N ASN A 4 66.92 -27.67 4.18
CA ASN A 4 65.74 -27.61 3.32
C ASN A 4 64.87 -26.41 3.69
N TYR A 5 64.74 -25.47 2.74
CA TYR A 5 63.85 -24.34 2.84
C TYR A 5 62.46 -24.74 2.29
N LYS A 6 61.46 -24.85 3.15
CA LYS A 6 60.08 -25.12 2.77
C LYS A 6 59.42 -23.79 2.32
N LYS A 7 59.11 -23.68 1.04
CA LYS A 7 58.31 -22.59 0.49
C LYS A 7 56.84 -22.75 0.89
N ASN A 8 56.31 -21.81 1.64
CA ASN A 8 54.87 -21.69 1.88
C ASN A 8 54.18 -21.10 0.64
N PRO A 9 53.10 -21.70 0.12
CA PRO A 9 52.30 -21.08 -0.91
C PRO A 9 51.40 -20.02 -0.28
N ARG A 10 51.63 -18.75 -0.61
CA ARG A 10 50.70 -17.67 -0.31
C ARG A 10 49.45 -17.88 -1.16
N THR A 11 48.36 -18.23 -0.53
CA THR A 11 47.02 -18.18 -1.12
C THR A 11 46.69 -16.72 -1.47
N LEU A 12 46.64 -16.41 -2.75
CA LEU A 12 46.10 -15.18 -3.29
C LEU A 12 44.57 -15.25 -3.09
N LEU A 13 44.09 -14.58 -2.07
CA LEU A 13 42.64 -14.37 -1.89
C LEU A 13 42.19 -13.28 -2.89
N GLY A 14 41.70 -13.74 -4.04
CA GLY A 14 41.11 -12.85 -5.04
C GLY A 14 39.84 -12.24 -4.48
N TYR A 15 39.85 -10.92 -4.28
CA TYR A 15 38.62 -10.14 -4.05
C TYR A 15 37.85 -10.10 -5.36
N LEU A 16 36.79 -10.92 -5.45
CA LEU A 16 35.73 -10.71 -6.44
C LEU A 16 34.96 -9.45 -6.02
N LEU A 17 35.30 -8.34 -6.64
CA LEU A 17 34.41 -7.16 -6.66
C LEU A 17 33.19 -7.53 -7.48
N ALA A 18 32.10 -7.92 -6.79
CA ALA A 18 30.79 -8.02 -7.38
C ALA A 18 30.33 -6.58 -7.74
N PHE A 19 30.52 -6.21 -8.99
CA PHE A 19 29.90 -5.02 -9.57
C PHE A 19 28.38 -5.30 -9.64
N ALA A 20 27.64 -4.82 -8.64
CA ALA A 20 26.19 -4.76 -8.74
C ALA A 20 25.86 -3.77 -9.86
N MET A 21 25.58 -4.30 -11.07
CA MET A 21 24.92 -3.51 -12.11
C MET A 21 23.53 -3.14 -11.58
N VAL A 22 23.40 -1.92 -11.08
CA VAL A 22 22.10 -1.29 -10.89
C VAL A 22 21.56 -1.04 -12.29
N PHE A 23 20.71 -1.93 -12.75
CA PHE A 23 19.88 -1.67 -13.92
C PHE A 23 18.91 -0.56 -13.54
N PHE A 24 19.22 0.67 -13.87
CA PHE A 24 18.19 1.70 -13.99
C PHE A 24 17.33 1.27 -15.17
N SER A 25 16.19 0.63 -14.89
CA SER A 25 15.11 0.55 -15.87
C SER A 25 14.66 1.99 -16.11
N THR A 26 15.11 2.59 -17.21
CA THR A 26 14.46 3.79 -17.72
C THR A 26 13.07 3.34 -18.15
N SER A 27 12.07 3.55 -17.30
CA SER A 27 10.69 3.50 -17.73
C SER A 27 10.58 4.52 -18.86
N SER A 28 10.45 4.06 -20.09
CA SER A 28 10.08 4.93 -21.19
C SER A 28 8.68 5.44 -20.86
N VAL A 29 8.57 6.72 -20.55
CA VAL A 29 7.27 7.37 -20.41
C VAL A 29 6.64 7.29 -21.80
N ILE A 30 5.68 6.37 -21.94
CA ILE A 30 4.88 6.26 -23.18
C ILE A 30 3.89 7.42 -23.09
N ALA A 31 3.82 8.21 -24.12
CA ALA A 31 2.81 9.25 -24.20
C ALA A 31 1.60 8.69 -24.96
N GLU A 32 0.41 8.98 -24.46
CA GLU A 32 -0.85 8.52 -25.03
C GLU A 32 -1.47 9.62 -25.89
N ASP A 33 -1.94 9.24 -27.09
CA ASP A 33 -2.72 10.11 -27.95
C ASP A 33 -4.17 10.16 -27.45
N LEU A 34 -4.55 11.26 -26.83
CA LEU A 34 -5.83 11.39 -26.15
C LEU A 34 -6.81 12.26 -26.94
N ASN A 35 -8.08 11.86 -26.92
CA ASN A 35 -9.22 12.71 -27.19
C ASN A 35 -9.98 12.98 -25.89
N ILE A 36 -10.05 14.25 -25.49
CA ILE A 36 -10.83 14.67 -24.32
C ILE A 36 -12.03 15.47 -24.84
N THR A 37 -13.22 14.90 -24.67
CA THR A 37 -14.47 15.52 -25.12
C THR A 37 -15.28 15.98 -23.91
N VAL A 38 -15.71 17.24 -23.93
CA VAL A 38 -16.57 17.84 -22.91
C VAL A 38 -17.83 18.39 -23.54
N GLY A 39 -18.99 18.07 -22.95
CA GLY A 39 -20.28 18.56 -23.43
C GLY A 39 -21.45 17.63 -23.15
N GLY A 40 -22.52 17.80 -23.92
CA GLY A 40 -23.73 16.98 -23.84
C GLY A 40 -24.83 17.52 -22.91
N GLY A 41 -24.55 18.59 -22.16
CA GLY A 41 -25.50 19.24 -21.25
C GLY A 41 -25.99 20.61 -21.72
N SER A 42 -26.53 21.39 -20.79
CA SER A 42 -27.02 22.75 -20.99
C SER A 42 -25.93 23.77 -20.61
N TYR A 43 -26.11 25.02 -21.02
CA TYR A 43 -25.24 26.17 -20.72
C TYR A 43 -23.73 25.94 -21.00
N PRO A 44 -23.39 25.51 -22.21
CA PRO A 44 -21.99 25.19 -22.56
C PRO A 44 -21.03 26.38 -22.46
N SER A 45 -21.54 27.61 -22.46
CA SER A 45 -20.71 28.81 -22.30
C SER A 45 -20.20 29.05 -20.88
N GLU A 46 -20.73 28.33 -19.88
CA GLU A 46 -20.34 28.42 -18.48
C GLU A 46 -19.22 27.45 -18.15
N VAL A 47 -19.03 26.42 -19.00
CA VAL A 47 -18.13 25.28 -18.80
C VAL A 47 -16.73 25.61 -19.32
N SER A 48 -15.73 25.41 -18.47
CA SER A 48 -14.32 25.36 -18.88
C SER A 48 -13.53 24.32 -18.04
N TRP A 49 -12.41 23.88 -18.58
CA TRP A 49 -11.62 22.80 -17.98
C TRP A 49 -10.16 22.82 -18.45
N GLU A 50 -9.30 22.14 -17.71
CA GLU A 50 -7.92 21.87 -18.09
C GLU A 50 -7.40 20.61 -17.42
N ILE A 51 -6.36 20.00 -18.00
CA ILE A 51 -5.57 18.94 -17.33
C ILE A 51 -4.31 19.57 -16.77
N ILE A 52 -4.06 19.34 -15.48
CA ILE A 52 -2.83 19.80 -14.82
C ILE A 52 -2.03 18.62 -14.27
N ASP A 53 -0.71 18.76 -14.23
CA ASP A 53 0.19 17.79 -13.61
C ASP A 53 0.31 17.98 -12.09
N GLY A 54 1.04 17.07 -11.42
CA GLY A 54 1.28 17.14 -9.98
C GLY A 54 2.07 18.37 -9.50
N ALA A 55 2.65 19.16 -10.41
CA ALA A 55 3.31 20.43 -10.13
C ALA A 55 2.38 21.63 -10.35
N GLY A 56 1.15 21.40 -10.78
CA GLY A 56 0.15 22.44 -11.10
C GLY A 56 0.36 23.09 -12.47
N VAL A 57 1.07 22.42 -13.37
CA VAL A 57 1.29 22.93 -14.73
C VAL A 57 0.18 22.43 -15.65
N SER A 58 -0.49 23.34 -16.36
CA SER A 58 -1.51 22.99 -17.33
C SER A 58 -0.89 22.36 -18.59
N LEU A 59 -1.39 21.19 -18.95
CA LEU A 59 -0.94 20.43 -20.12
C LEU A 59 -1.81 20.68 -21.36
N THR A 60 -3.07 21.08 -21.17
CA THR A 60 -4.02 21.35 -22.26
C THR A 60 -4.25 22.84 -22.51
N GLY A 61 -3.86 23.69 -21.52
CA GLY A 61 -4.40 25.03 -21.38
C GLY A 61 -5.88 24.99 -21.02
N LEU A 62 -6.44 26.16 -20.66
CA LEU A 62 -7.87 26.27 -20.37
C LEU A 62 -8.70 26.01 -21.61
N GLN A 63 -9.58 25.03 -21.55
CA GLN A 63 -10.45 24.60 -22.65
C GLN A 63 -11.93 24.93 -22.33
N VAL A 64 -12.77 24.87 -23.34
CA VAL A 64 -14.25 24.97 -23.23
C VAL A 64 -14.90 23.69 -23.74
N VAL A 65 -16.22 23.64 -23.83
CA VAL A 65 -16.91 22.48 -24.45
C VAL A 65 -16.39 22.21 -25.86
N GLY A 66 -16.26 20.92 -26.18
CA GLY A 66 -15.72 20.44 -27.44
C GLY A 66 -14.77 19.29 -27.25
N THR A 67 -13.98 18.99 -28.25
CA THR A 67 -12.95 17.95 -28.21
C THR A 67 -11.57 18.57 -28.32
N TRP A 68 -10.73 18.30 -27.34
CA TRP A 68 -9.30 18.53 -27.36
C TRP A 68 -8.60 17.22 -27.78
N SER A 69 -7.58 17.33 -28.63
CA SER A 69 -6.76 16.18 -29.01
C SER A 69 -5.30 16.52 -28.86
N GLY A 70 -4.54 15.61 -28.28
CA GLY A 70 -3.10 15.80 -28.07
C GLY A 70 -2.45 14.61 -27.42
N ASN A 71 -1.14 14.73 -27.23
CA ASN A 71 -0.33 13.68 -26.65
C ASN A 71 0.10 14.09 -25.24
N ILE A 72 -0.27 13.31 -24.23
CA ILE A 72 0.11 13.53 -22.84
C ILE A 72 0.81 12.26 -22.32
N PRO A 73 1.94 12.39 -21.61
CA PRO A 73 2.63 11.25 -21.04
C PRO A 73 1.73 10.37 -20.17
N SER A 74 2.01 9.07 -20.11
CA SER A 74 1.35 8.15 -19.16
C SER A 74 1.59 8.62 -17.74
N GLY A 75 0.55 8.62 -16.91
CA GLY A 75 0.61 9.12 -15.53
C GLY A 75 -0.75 9.40 -14.94
N CYS A 76 -0.75 10.04 -13.77
CA CYS A 76 -1.94 10.53 -13.09
C CYS A 76 -1.92 12.07 -13.06
N TYR A 77 -3.07 12.64 -13.31
CA TYR A 77 -3.27 14.08 -13.53
C TYR A 77 -4.55 14.52 -12.82
N SER A 78 -4.75 15.82 -12.71
CA SER A 78 -6.02 16.39 -12.26
C SER A 78 -6.77 16.98 -13.46
N MET A 79 -8.03 16.56 -13.61
CA MET A 79 -9.01 17.19 -14.48
C MET A 79 -9.68 18.32 -13.70
N GLU A 80 -9.25 19.55 -13.94
CA GLU A 80 -9.81 20.74 -13.31
C GLU A 80 -11.05 21.19 -14.05
N MET A 81 -12.14 21.41 -13.33
CA MET A 81 -13.45 21.73 -13.85
C MET A 81 -13.94 23.06 -13.28
N TYR A 82 -14.32 23.97 -14.17
CA TYR A 82 -14.80 25.30 -13.80
C TYR A 82 -16.18 25.55 -14.39
N ASP A 83 -17.04 26.17 -13.58
CA ASP A 83 -18.34 26.68 -13.99
C ASP A 83 -18.48 28.15 -13.59
N SER A 84 -18.73 29.02 -14.58
CA SER A 84 -18.72 30.46 -14.38
C SER A 84 -19.98 30.99 -13.70
N TYR A 85 -21.09 30.24 -13.70
CA TYR A 85 -22.30 30.58 -12.99
C TYR A 85 -22.32 30.05 -11.56
N GLY A 86 -21.72 28.89 -11.34
CA GLY A 86 -21.51 28.32 -10.01
C GLY A 86 -22.56 27.31 -9.57
N ASP A 87 -23.32 26.74 -10.48
CA ASP A 87 -24.34 25.73 -10.21
C ASP A 87 -23.96 24.33 -10.74
N GLY A 88 -22.76 24.21 -11.30
CA GLY A 88 -22.21 23.00 -11.90
C GLY A 88 -22.39 22.94 -13.39
N TRP A 89 -21.94 21.87 -14.01
CA TRP A 89 -21.87 21.75 -15.47
C TRP A 89 -23.21 21.43 -16.14
N ASN A 90 -24.33 21.43 -15.42
CA ASN A 90 -25.69 21.29 -15.91
C ASN A 90 -25.88 20.11 -16.89
N GLY A 91 -25.28 18.96 -16.53
CA GLY A 91 -25.33 17.75 -17.34
C GLY A 91 -24.26 17.65 -18.43
N ASN A 92 -23.38 18.64 -18.58
CA ASN A 92 -22.18 18.44 -19.36
C ASN A 92 -21.24 17.46 -18.63
N THR A 93 -20.62 16.58 -19.39
CA THR A 93 -19.68 15.57 -18.90
C THR A 93 -18.39 15.60 -19.70
N TYR A 94 -17.32 15.08 -19.14
CA TYR A 94 -16.11 14.80 -19.89
C TYR A 94 -15.94 13.30 -20.15
N SER A 95 -15.21 12.99 -21.21
CA SER A 95 -14.71 11.65 -21.52
C SER A 95 -13.28 11.77 -22.02
N ILE A 96 -12.37 11.02 -21.42
CA ILE A 96 -10.95 10.91 -21.81
C ILE A 96 -10.77 9.54 -22.47
N VAL A 97 -10.35 9.53 -23.73
CA VAL A 97 -10.28 8.35 -24.58
C VAL A 97 -8.92 8.27 -25.25
N ASP A 98 -8.31 7.10 -25.26
CA ASP A 98 -7.18 6.79 -26.14
C ASP A 98 -7.68 6.83 -27.60
N SER A 99 -7.12 7.71 -28.42
CA SER A 99 -7.55 7.90 -29.80
C SER A 99 -7.20 6.72 -30.71
N ALA A 100 -6.19 5.93 -30.35
CA ALA A 100 -5.73 4.79 -31.15
C ALA A 100 -6.55 3.52 -30.89
N THR A 101 -6.91 3.27 -29.62
CA THR A 101 -7.59 2.04 -29.19
C THR A 101 -9.07 2.24 -28.93
N GLY A 102 -9.51 3.47 -28.66
CA GLY A 102 -10.86 3.79 -28.22
C GLY A 102 -11.12 3.45 -26.74
N GLN A 103 -10.08 3.10 -25.97
CA GLN A 103 -10.22 2.84 -24.54
C GLN A 103 -10.61 4.12 -23.81
N ILE A 104 -11.64 4.04 -22.97
CA ILE A 104 -12.04 5.12 -22.08
C ILE A 104 -11.22 5.00 -20.79
N TYR A 105 -10.46 6.04 -20.45
CA TYR A 105 -9.70 6.12 -19.22
C TYR A 105 -10.51 6.73 -18.07
N ALA A 106 -11.29 7.76 -18.35
CA ALA A 106 -12.09 8.43 -17.34
C ALA A 106 -13.32 9.11 -17.97
N THR A 107 -14.37 9.25 -17.15
CA THR A 107 -15.56 10.06 -17.44
C THR A 107 -16.02 10.73 -16.14
N GLY A 108 -16.57 11.92 -16.23
CA GLY A 108 -17.06 12.66 -15.09
C GLY A 108 -17.73 13.97 -15.48
N GLY A 109 -17.86 14.87 -14.52
CA GLY A 109 -18.44 16.19 -14.70
C GLY A 109 -18.71 16.89 -13.37
N LEU A 110 -18.82 18.20 -13.38
CA LEU A 110 -19.08 19.01 -12.20
C LEU A 110 -20.58 19.01 -11.91
N THR A 111 -20.99 18.34 -10.82
CA THR A 111 -22.42 18.21 -10.48
C THR A 111 -23.01 19.43 -9.79
N ALA A 112 -22.17 20.23 -9.12
CA ALA A 112 -22.57 21.48 -8.44
C ALA A 112 -21.36 22.34 -8.12
N GLY A 113 -21.57 23.65 -7.94
CA GLY A 113 -20.53 24.60 -7.58
C GLY A 113 -19.74 25.13 -8.76
N ALA A 114 -18.89 26.14 -8.50
CA ALA A 114 -18.12 26.84 -9.52
C ALA A 114 -16.79 26.13 -9.87
N TYR A 115 -16.39 25.12 -9.10
CA TYR A 115 -15.13 24.41 -9.25
C TYR A 115 -15.20 22.99 -8.70
N GLY A 116 -14.50 22.09 -9.36
CA GLY A 116 -14.25 20.72 -8.92
C GLY A 116 -13.04 20.12 -9.61
N SER A 117 -12.53 19.02 -9.08
CA SER A 117 -11.41 18.30 -9.68
C SER A 117 -11.59 16.80 -9.56
N ASP A 118 -11.18 16.06 -10.59
CA ASP A 118 -11.14 14.60 -10.61
C ASP A 118 -9.70 14.13 -10.84
N ASN A 119 -9.28 13.11 -10.11
CA ASN A 119 -8.02 12.44 -10.40
C ASN A 119 -8.21 11.48 -11.58
N VAL A 120 -7.43 11.64 -12.63
CA VAL A 120 -7.53 10.87 -13.87
C VAL A 120 -6.18 10.28 -14.25
N CYS A 121 -6.15 8.99 -14.59
CA CYS A 121 -4.91 8.28 -14.91
C CYS A 121 -5.03 7.54 -16.23
N TRP A 122 -3.92 7.47 -17.00
CA TRP A 122 -3.84 6.68 -18.23
C TRP A 122 -2.43 6.14 -18.44
N GLY A 123 -2.34 4.99 -19.15
CA GLY A 123 -1.08 4.33 -19.46
C GLY A 123 -0.28 3.85 -18.25
N VAL A 124 -0.88 3.80 -17.07
CA VAL A 124 -0.29 3.33 -15.81
C VAL A 124 -1.18 2.30 -15.13
N THR A 125 -0.57 1.46 -14.29
CA THR A 125 -1.30 0.42 -13.57
C THR A 125 -1.77 0.95 -12.23
N GLY A 126 -3.06 0.79 -11.93
CA GLY A 126 -3.61 0.96 -10.59
C GLY A 126 -3.38 -0.29 -9.75
N GLY A 127 -3.47 -0.13 -8.43
CA GLY A 127 -3.34 -1.19 -7.44
C GLY A 127 -3.34 -0.61 -6.04
N CYS A 128 -3.23 -1.46 -5.04
CA CYS A 128 -3.18 -1.01 -3.66
C CYS A 128 -1.83 -0.37 -3.32
N THR A 129 -1.83 0.91 -2.98
CA THR A 129 -0.62 1.67 -2.62
C THR A 129 -0.37 1.76 -1.10
N ASP A 130 -1.22 1.15 -0.27
CA ASP A 130 -1.02 1.13 1.18
C ASP A 130 -0.12 -0.05 1.60
N PRO A 131 1.09 0.22 2.16
CA PRO A 131 2.00 -0.84 2.62
C PRO A 131 1.43 -1.72 3.75
N ALA A 132 0.37 -1.28 4.44
CA ALA A 132 -0.30 -2.06 5.47
C ALA A 132 -1.32 -3.05 4.91
N ALA A 133 -1.68 -2.95 3.63
CA ALA A 133 -2.61 -3.85 2.98
C ALA A 133 -1.96 -5.20 2.63
N THR A 134 -2.74 -6.27 2.62
CA THR A 134 -2.26 -7.62 2.27
C THR A 134 -1.94 -7.79 0.79
N ASN A 135 -2.51 -6.95 -0.05
CA ASN A 135 -2.30 -6.91 -1.51
C ASN A 135 -1.57 -5.63 -1.96
N TYR A 136 -0.70 -5.08 -1.09
CA TYR A 136 0.15 -3.94 -1.45
C TYR A 136 0.94 -4.22 -2.74
N ASP A 137 0.84 -3.31 -3.71
CA ASP A 137 1.61 -3.34 -4.95
C ASP A 137 2.57 -2.14 -5.01
N PRO A 138 3.89 -2.35 -4.80
CA PRO A 138 4.87 -1.26 -4.85
C PRO A 138 5.06 -0.67 -6.26
N LEU A 139 4.48 -1.29 -7.29
CA LEU A 139 4.54 -0.82 -8.68
C LEU A 139 3.28 -0.08 -9.11
N ALA A 140 2.24 -0.05 -8.27
CA ALA A 140 1.04 0.71 -8.54
C ALA A 140 1.35 2.21 -8.59
N ALA A 141 0.91 2.87 -9.65
CA ALA A 141 1.08 4.31 -9.82
C ALA A 141 0.02 5.12 -9.04
N PHE A 142 -1.12 4.50 -8.73
CA PHE A 142 -2.21 5.10 -7.97
C PHE A 142 -3.01 4.01 -7.25
N ASP A 143 -3.69 4.42 -6.17
CA ASP A 143 -4.62 3.55 -5.46
C ASP A 143 -5.93 3.45 -6.25
N ASP A 144 -6.26 2.23 -6.68
CA ASP A 144 -7.50 1.93 -7.43
C ASP A 144 -8.64 1.49 -6.50
N GLY A 145 -8.46 1.59 -5.18
CA GLY A 145 -9.43 1.17 -4.17
C GLY A 145 -9.45 -0.35 -3.93
N SER A 146 -8.50 -1.09 -4.48
CA SER A 146 -8.42 -2.56 -4.32
C SER A 146 -7.78 -3.01 -3.02
N CYS A 147 -7.34 -2.09 -2.14
CA CYS A 147 -6.67 -2.42 -0.88
C CYS A 147 -7.51 -3.38 -0.03
N THR A 148 -6.90 -4.47 0.36
CA THR A 148 -7.48 -5.46 1.27
C THR A 148 -6.65 -5.55 2.54
N TYR A 149 -7.32 -5.64 3.66
CA TYR A 149 -6.68 -5.73 4.97
C TYR A 149 -7.06 -7.06 5.63
N SER A 150 -6.10 -7.67 6.32
CA SER A 150 -6.43 -8.83 7.16
C SER A 150 -7.39 -8.37 8.26
N SER A 151 -8.57 -8.95 8.31
CA SER A 151 -9.39 -8.89 9.51
C SER A 151 -8.68 -9.65 10.62
N CYS A 152 -8.59 -9.09 11.80
CA CYS A 152 -8.09 -9.79 12.97
C CYS A 152 -9.14 -9.78 14.09
N THR A 153 -9.19 -10.87 14.84
CA THR A 153 -9.98 -10.94 16.07
C THR A 153 -9.07 -10.61 17.24
N THR A 154 -9.47 -9.64 18.06
CA THR A 154 -8.73 -9.34 19.30
C THR A 154 -9.05 -10.40 20.35
N LEU A 155 -8.02 -11.09 20.80
CA LEU A 155 -8.06 -12.05 21.89
C LEU A 155 -7.48 -11.40 23.15
N TYR A 156 -8.11 -11.66 24.29
CA TYR A 156 -7.67 -11.20 25.60
C TYR A 156 -7.19 -12.40 26.39
N LEU A 157 -5.97 -12.31 26.92
CA LEU A 157 -5.36 -13.33 27.76
C LEU A 157 -5.32 -12.83 29.20
N ASP A 158 -6.06 -13.51 30.09
CA ASP A 158 -5.94 -13.33 31.53
C ASP A 158 -5.01 -14.42 32.09
N MET A 159 -3.98 -13.98 32.79
CA MET A 159 -2.95 -14.83 33.41
C MET A 159 -3.09 -14.80 34.91
N VAL A 160 -3.08 -15.96 35.53
CA VAL A 160 -3.20 -16.11 37.01
C VAL A 160 -2.06 -16.93 37.53
N ASP A 161 -1.46 -16.46 38.63
CA ASP A 161 -0.51 -17.17 39.45
C ASP A 161 -1.07 -17.36 40.86
N SER A 162 -1.16 -18.60 41.31
CA SER A 162 -1.82 -18.94 42.60
C SER A 162 -0.95 -18.64 43.81
N TYR A 163 0.37 -18.55 43.67
CA TYR A 163 1.31 -18.22 44.74
C TYR A 163 1.54 -16.74 44.90
N GLY A 164 1.59 -15.99 43.79
CA GLY A 164 1.69 -14.52 43.75
C GLY A 164 3.09 -13.98 43.49
N ASP A 165 3.99 -14.78 42.99
CA ASP A 165 5.34 -14.39 42.61
C ASP A 165 5.55 -14.33 41.09
N GLY A 166 4.47 -14.47 40.32
CA GLY A 166 4.43 -14.41 38.87
C GLY A 166 4.64 -15.77 38.20
N TRP A 167 4.73 -15.78 36.89
CA TRP A 167 4.76 -17.03 36.12
C TRP A 167 6.11 -17.76 36.09
N ASN A 168 7.14 -17.24 36.76
CA ASN A 168 8.43 -17.93 36.97
C ASN A 168 9.06 -18.46 35.68
N GLY A 169 8.95 -17.71 34.57
CA GLY A 169 9.46 -18.05 33.27
C GLY A 169 8.55 -18.94 32.42
N ASN A 170 7.35 -19.28 32.90
CA ASN A 170 6.36 -19.94 32.05
C ASN A 170 5.85 -18.95 31.00
N LEU A 171 5.62 -19.44 29.77
CA LEU A 171 5.13 -18.69 28.65
C LEU A 171 3.83 -19.28 28.12
N PHE A 172 2.90 -18.39 27.77
CA PHE A 172 1.77 -18.73 26.93
C PHE A 172 2.14 -18.42 25.48
N THR A 173 1.89 -19.35 24.56
CA THR A 173 2.20 -19.17 23.15
C THR A 173 1.05 -19.61 22.26
N LEU A 174 0.81 -18.84 21.19
CA LEU A 174 -0.05 -19.21 20.08
C LEU A 174 0.82 -19.41 18.83
N THR A 175 0.72 -20.59 18.25
CA THR A 175 1.46 -20.97 17.04
C THR A 175 0.45 -21.19 15.92
N ASN A 176 0.61 -20.51 14.78
CA ASN A 176 -0.31 -20.60 13.65
C ASN A 176 -0.21 -21.93 12.90
N SER A 177 -1.07 -22.11 11.89
CA SER A 177 -1.17 -23.34 11.09
C SER A 177 0.12 -23.72 10.34
N VAL A 178 1.02 -22.76 10.09
CA VAL A 178 2.33 -23.02 9.44
C VAL A 178 3.48 -23.22 10.44
N GLY A 179 3.19 -23.23 11.74
CA GLY A 179 4.17 -23.50 12.80
C GLY A 179 4.96 -22.27 13.26
N ALA A 180 4.56 -21.06 12.89
CA ALA A 180 5.17 -19.83 13.38
C ALA A 180 4.48 -19.34 14.66
N VAL A 181 5.26 -18.88 15.66
CA VAL A 181 4.73 -18.26 16.87
C VAL A 181 4.17 -16.89 16.52
N SER A 182 2.86 -16.72 16.67
CA SER A 182 2.14 -15.49 16.38
C SER A 182 1.94 -14.60 17.60
N PHE A 183 1.95 -15.19 18.81
CA PHE A 183 1.84 -14.46 20.07
C PHE A 183 2.57 -15.22 21.19
N SER A 184 3.20 -14.48 22.09
CA SER A 184 3.81 -15.01 23.30
C SER A 184 3.67 -14.02 24.45
N ALA A 185 3.17 -14.48 25.60
CA ALA A 185 2.98 -13.70 26.81
C ALA A 185 3.51 -14.43 28.03
N GLY A 186 3.61 -13.73 29.17
CA GLY A 186 4.05 -14.29 30.46
C GLY A 186 5.50 -13.98 30.84
N ALA A 187 6.38 -13.64 29.88
CA ALA A 187 7.79 -13.31 30.18
C ALA A 187 7.95 -12.14 31.15
N GLY A 188 7.07 -11.15 31.08
CA GLY A 188 7.05 -9.97 31.96
C GLY A 188 6.24 -10.14 33.25
N PHE A 189 5.55 -11.27 33.42
CA PHE A 189 4.74 -11.53 34.62
C PHE A 189 5.63 -12.15 35.70
N THR A 190 6.38 -11.30 36.41
CA THR A 190 7.42 -11.67 37.36
C THR A 190 7.03 -11.44 38.82
N THR A 191 5.86 -10.86 39.09
CA THR A 191 5.31 -10.64 40.46
C THR A 191 3.81 -10.48 40.41
N GLY A 192 3.11 -10.84 41.49
CA GLY A 192 1.67 -10.71 41.64
C GLY A 192 0.87 -11.93 41.21
N THR A 193 -0.43 -11.90 41.50
CA THR A 193 -1.35 -13.03 41.28
C THR A 193 -2.06 -12.99 39.93
N ASN A 194 -2.09 -11.81 39.24
CA ASN A 194 -2.80 -11.65 37.98
C ASN A 194 -2.07 -10.70 37.05
N ALA A 195 -2.12 -11.00 35.77
CA ALA A 195 -1.71 -10.13 34.69
C ALA A 195 -2.63 -10.35 33.48
N SER A 196 -2.69 -9.39 32.57
CA SER A 196 -3.45 -9.54 31.33
C SER A 196 -2.66 -9.03 30.15
N ASP A 197 -2.93 -9.59 28.97
CA ASP A 197 -2.35 -9.17 27.69
C ASP A 197 -3.44 -9.29 26.60
N SER A 198 -3.18 -8.73 25.42
CA SER A 198 -4.10 -8.85 24.29
C SER A 198 -3.33 -8.87 22.97
N VAL A 199 -3.90 -9.54 21.98
CA VAL A 199 -3.33 -9.63 20.65
C VAL A 199 -4.44 -9.64 19.60
N CYS A 200 -4.22 -8.97 18.48
CA CYS A 200 -5.09 -9.08 17.31
C CYS A 200 -4.48 -10.11 16.35
N LEU A 201 -5.21 -11.19 16.09
CA LEU A 201 -4.74 -12.27 15.23
C LEU A 201 -5.67 -12.49 14.05
N PRO A 202 -5.13 -12.74 12.85
CA PRO A 202 -5.91 -13.16 11.68
C PRO A 202 -6.70 -14.44 11.97
N ASP A 203 -7.76 -14.67 11.20
CA ASP A 203 -8.51 -15.92 11.25
C ASP A 203 -7.61 -17.09 10.79
N ASP A 204 -7.22 -17.95 11.72
CA ASP A 204 -6.40 -19.15 11.50
C ASP A 204 -6.67 -20.18 12.61
N CYS A 205 -6.12 -21.37 12.44
CA CYS A 205 -6.07 -22.38 13.50
C CYS A 205 -4.78 -22.20 14.32
N TYR A 206 -4.94 -21.90 15.61
CA TYR A 206 -3.79 -21.72 16.52
C TYR A 206 -3.64 -22.88 17.48
N THR A 207 -2.41 -23.37 17.60
CA THR A 207 -2.04 -24.31 18.67
C THR A 207 -1.62 -23.51 19.87
N VAL A 208 -2.25 -23.81 21.02
CA VAL A 208 -1.97 -23.21 22.32
C VAL A 208 -0.98 -24.05 23.09
N ALA A 209 0.04 -23.42 23.65
CA ALA A 209 0.93 -24.06 24.63
C ALA A 209 1.19 -23.11 25.81
N CYS A 210 1.29 -23.64 27.02
CA CYS A 210 1.68 -22.87 28.19
C CYS A 210 2.64 -23.69 29.04
N GLY A 211 3.77 -23.06 29.43
CA GLY A 211 4.79 -23.74 30.26
C GLY A 211 6.21 -23.28 29.92
N GLY A 212 7.19 -24.17 30.23
CA GLY A 212 8.62 -23.94 29.96
C GLY A 212 9.38 -23.28 31.09
N GLY A 213 8.71 -22.79 32.14
CA GLY A 213 9.31 -22.25 33.37
C GLY A 213 9.24 -23.17 34.55
N SER A 214 9.37 -22.59 35.75
CA SER A 214 9.27 -23.28 37.03
C SER A 214 7.85 -23.21 37.59
N TYR A 215 7.50 -24.09 38.50
CA TYR A 215 6.21 -24.11 39.23
C TYR A 215 4.97 -24.10 38.33
N PRO A 216 4.87 -24.98 37.33
CA PRO A 216 3.75 -24.96 36.37
C PRO A 216 2.37 -25.26 37.02
N GLY A 217 2.35 -25.79 38.26
CA GLY A 217 1.12 -26.03 39.01
C GLY A 217 0.47 -24.76 39.58
N GLU A 218 1.16 -23.63 39.57
CA GLU A 218 0.67 -22.32 40.05
C GLU A 218 0.08 -21.49 38.93
N VAL A 219 0.36 -21.86 37.69
CA VAL A 219 -0.01 -21.12 36.46
C VAL A 219 -1.37 -21.56 35.95
N SER A 220 -2.24 -20.57 35.70
CA SER A 220 -3.48 -20.79 34.98
C SER A 220 -3.78 -19.58 34.10
N TRP A 221 -4.63 -19.77 33.08
CA TRP A 221 -4.95 -18.73 32.11
C TRP A 221 -6.35 -18.90 31.50
N THR A 222 -6.90 -17.81 30.98
CA THR A 222 -8.12 -17.81 30.18
C THR A 222 -7.88 -16.97 28.95
N LEU A 223 -8.29 -17.48 27.80
CA LEU A 223 -8.27 -16.77 26.52
C LEU A 223 -9.71 -16.52 26.06
N THR A 224 -10.08 -15.26 25.78
CA THR A 224 -11.44 -14.84 25.37
C THR A 224 -11.41 -13.91 24.17
#